data_ad9768408d5dbcfdc6c53a77c4d90a87
#
_entry.id   ad9768408d5dbcfdc6c53a77c4d90a87
#
_cell.length_a   1.000
_cell.length_b   1.000
_cell.length_c   1.000
_cell.angle_alpha   90.00
_cell.angle_beta   90.00
_cell.angle_gamma   90.00
#
_symmetry.space_group_name_H-M   'P 1'
#
loop_
_entity.id
_entity.type
_entity.pdbx_description
1 polymer ?
#
loop_
_entity_poly.entity_id
_entity_poly.type
_entity_poly.pdbx_seq_one_letter_code
_entity_poly.pdbx_strand_id
1 'polypeptide(L)'
;MQRQGIHGNILGENILKAGGMAMLMFTQVQQPSSLEEAHALMIKQKMAPVLAGGCWTRLGNRKWPMVIDLSGLGLRYIEEDDVEFRIGAMATQRDVEVYEPFQTFANGAFPKAVKDILGVQFRNMATMGGSVAARFGFSDIIPLLLALQAEVRLFEGGRMSVEAYLSYGKRDLLIEIIVPKQDVPVAIEALRKSTSDFPYLTGSVRRDDSGYSVYIGCRPGKPIRAVTACDILNEKGIDALEEAAEAIEGDVTFQSNSHASAEYRLSMAKNMFKRLVKEVDTWK
;
A
#
# COMPACT_ATOMS: atom_id res chain seq x y z
N MET A 1 36.13 28.87 -13.78
CA MET A 1 36.41 28.07 -12.57
C MET A 1 35.52 26.82 -12.65
N GLN A 2 36.08 25.75 -13.19
CA GLN A 2 35.38 24.48 -13.42
C GLN A 2 35.30 23.71 -12.09
N ARG A 3 34.12 23.31 -11.66
CA ARG A 3 33.97 22.36 -10.56
C ARG A 3 34.07 20.96 -11.14
N GLN A 4 35.17 20.30 -10.88
CA GLN A 4 35.41 18.90 -11.17
C GLN A 4 34.51 18.04 -10.30
N GLY A 5 33.80 17.09 -10.93
CA GLY A 5 33.00 16.07 -10.24
C GLY A 5 33.89 15.16 -9.40
N ILE A 6 33.47 14.98 -8.17
CA ILE A 6 34.11 14.02 -7.24
C ILE A 6 33.59 12.64 -7.61
N HIS A 7 34.39 11.90 -8.36
CA HIS A 7 34.25 10.44 -8.50
C HIS A 7 34.74 9.80 -7.20
N GLY A 8 33.81 9.52 -6.29
CA GLY A 8 34.07 8.78 -5.07
C GLY A 8 33.93 7.28 -5.25
N ASN A 9 35.00 6.63 -5.71
CA ASN A 9 35.12 5.17 -5.72
C ASN A 9 35.91 4.73 -4.47
N ILE A 10 35.38 4.94 -3.28
CA ILE A 10 36.02 4.49 -2.03
C ILE A 10 34.89 4.15 -1.05
N LEU A 11 34.46 2.90 -1.00
CA LEU A 11 33.80 2.26 0.16
C LEU A 11 33.45 0.77 -0.11
N GLY A 12 33.86 0.20 -1.26
CA GLY A 12 33.37 -1.13 -1.69
C GLY A 12 34.13 -2.35 -1.14
N GLU A 13 35.36 -2.27 -0.68
CA GLU A 13 36.17 -3.49 -0.50
C GLU A 13 36.38 -3.97 0.95
N ASN A 14 36.11 -3.17 1.95
CA ASN A 14 36.45 -3.52 3.35
C ASN A 14 35.25 -3.92 4.24
N ILE A 15 34.01 -3.91 3.74
CA ILE A 15 32.83 -4.28 4.56
C ILE A 15 32.48 -5.78 4.44
N LEU A 16 33.09 -6.51 3.53
CA LEU A 16 32.77 -7.90 3.20
C LEU A 16 33.29 -8.96 4.19
N LYS A 17 33.98 -8.59 5.27
CA LYS A 17 34.58 -9.56 6.21
C LYS A 17 33.98 -9.61 7.61
N ALA A 18 32.97 -8.81 7.92
CA ALA A 18 32.24 -8.89 9.18
C ALA A 18 30.84 -9.46 8.95
N GLY A 19 30.52 -10.56 9.58
CA GLY A 19 29.30 -11.38 9.48
C GLY A 19 28.03 -10.63 9.05
N GLY A 20 27.63 -10.93 7.86
CA GLY A 20 26.37 -10.86 7.19
C GLY A 20 25.23 -9.99 7.65
N MET A 21 25.35 -8.68 7.66
CA MET A 21 24.15 -7.84 7.53
C MET A 21 23.83 -7.69 6.04
N ALA A 22 22.62 -8.11 5.65
CA ALA A 22 22.11 -7.92 4.30
C ALA A 22 22.06 -6.40 4.00
N MET A 23 22.87 -5.92 3.07
CA MET A 23 22.87 -4.53 2.63
C MET A 23 22.46 -4.45 1.17
N LEU A 24 21.67 -3.44 0.84
CA LEU A 24 21.40 -3.08 -0.55
C LEU A 24 22.74 -2.78 -1.25
N MET A 25 23.11 -3.62 -2.22
CA MET A 25 24.35 -3.48 -2.98
C MET A 25 24.03 -3.11 -4.42
N PHE A 26 24.55 -1.99 -4.88
CA PHE A 26 24.45 -1.55 -6.28
C PHE A 26 25.75 -0.90 -6.74
N THR A 27 26.03 -0.97 -8.03
CA THR A 27 27.23 -0.39 -8.60
C THR A 27 27.02 1.07 -9.03
N GLN A 28 25.78 1.41 -9.43
CA GLN A 28 25.45 2.72 -9.97
C GLN A 28 24.07 3.19 -9.47
N VAL A 29 23.98 4.49 -9.20
CA VAL A 29 22.71 5.21 -8.97
C VAL A 29 22.47 6.10 -10.18
N GLN A 30 21.27 6.01 -10.74
CA GLN A 30 20.76 6.95 -11.73
C GLN A 30 19.67 7.79 -11.08
N GLN A 31 19.87 9.10 -11.11
CA GLN A 31 18.91 10.10 -10.64
C GLN A 31 18.37 10.85 -11.86
N PRO A 32 17.26 10.38 -12.45
CA PRO A 32 16.68 11.05 -13.63
C PRO A 32 16.21 12.46 -13.28
N SER A 33 16.28 13.34 -14.26
CA SER A 33 15.85 14.75 -14.15
C SER A 33 14.38 14.96 -14.52
N SER A 34 13.75 13.95 -15.15
CA SER A 34 12.34 14.00 -15.55
C SER A 34 11.66 12.64 -15.44
N LEU A 35 10.32 12.64 -15.50
CA LEU A 35 9.52 11.40 -15.50
C LEU A 35 9.77 10.57 -16.76
N GLU A 36 9.97 11.23 -17.91
CA GLU A 36 10.29 10.61 -19.20
C GLU A 36 11.61 9.84 -19.11
N GLU A 37 12.64 10.48 -18.55
CA GLU A 37 13.94 9.87 -18.35
C GLU A 37 13.86 8.69 -17.38
N ALA A 38 13.14 8.85 -16.26
CA ALA A 38 12.94 7.78 -15.28
C ALA A 38 12.25 6.57 -15.90
N HIS A 39 11.17 6.80 -16.66
CA HIS A 39 10.43 5.76 -17.34
C HIS A 39 11.30 5.08 -18.42
N ALA A 40 11.98 5.84 -19.27
CA ALA A 40 12.87 5.30 -20.29
C ALA A 40 13.99 4.42 -19.68
N LEU A 41 14.60 4.86 -18.57
CA LEU A 41 15.58 4.07 -17.83
C LEU A 41 14.97 2.79 -17.28
N MET A 42 13.77 2.87 -16.68
CA MET A 42 13.07 1.73 -16.11
C MET A 42 12.74 0.67 -17.18
N ILE A 43 12.32 1.09 -18.36
CA ILE A 43 12.02 0.15 -19.48
C ILE A 43 13.29 -0.44 -20.07
N LYS A 44 14.33 0.37 -20.29
CA LYS A 44 15.62 -0.06 -20.83
C LYS A 44 16.36 -0.99 -19.87
N GLN A 45 16.34 -0.70 -18.59
CA GLN A 45 17.09 -1.41 -17.54
C GLN A 45 16.15 -2.31 -16.71
N LYS A 46 15.64 -3.38 -17.33
CA LYS A 46 14.64 -4.28 -16.73
C LYS A 46 15.03 -4.83 -15.36
N MET A 47 16.33 -4.95 -15.08
CA MET A 47 16.86 -5.47 -13.82
C MET A 47 17.09 -4.37 -12.77
N ALA A 48 17.05 -3.08 -13.14
CA ALA A 48 17.23 -1.99 -12.19
C ALA A 48 15.93 -1.79 -11.38
N PRO A 49 15.97 -1.87 -10.03
CA PRO A 49 14.85 -1.50 -9.23
C PRO A 49 14.66 0.02 -9.25
N VAL A 50 13.40 0.44 -9.19
CA VAL A 50 13.03 1.82 -8.88
C VAL A 50 13.16 1.98 -7.37
N LEU A 51 13.95 2.96 -6.95
CA LEU A 51 14.21 3.24 -5.55
C LEU A 51 13.38 4.44 -5.11
N ALA A 52 12.50 4.18 -4.16
CA ALA A 52 11.78 5.20 -3.41
C ALA A 52 12.34 5.20 -1.96
N GLY A 53 11.54 4.80 -0.95
CA GLY A 53 12.05 4.69 0.42
C GLY A 53 13.04 3.54 0.66
N GLY A 54 13.17 2.59 -0.25
CA GLY A 54 14.13 1.48 -0.19
C GLY A 54 13.90 0.47 0.95
N CYS A 55 12.82 0.59 1.71
CA CYS A 55 12.59 -0.17 2.93
C CYS A 55 12.63 -1.69 2.74
N TRP A 56 12.11 -2.18 1.63
CA TRP A 56 12.11 -3.61 1.28
C TRP A 56 13.28 -4.01 0.39
N THR A 57 13.66 -3.14 -0.53
CA THR A 57 14.77 -3.42 -1.47
C THR A 57 16.07 -3.67 -0.73
N ARG A 58 16.30 -2.99 0.40
CA ARG A 58 17.50 -3.13 1.23
C ARG A 58 17.60 -4.44 2.02
N LEU A 59 16.48 -5.16 2.22
CA LEU A 59 16.47 -6.40 3.03
C LEU A 59 16.94 -7.62 2.24
N GLY A 60 17.10 -7.51 0.91
CA GLY A 60 17.57 -8.61 0.09
C GLY A 60 19.11 -8.67 -0.01
N ASN A 61 19.63 -9.85 -0.31
CA ASN A 61 21.06 -10.07 -0.59
C ASN A 61 21.40 -9.88 -2.08
N ARG A 62 20.47 -9.33 -2.86
CA ARG A 62 20.65 -9.18 -4.30
C ARG A 62 21.57 -8.00 -4.59
N LYS A 63 22.57 -8.25 -5.44
CA LYS A 63 23.41 -7.20 -6.01
C LYS A 63 22.72 -6.66 -7.27
N TRP A 64 22.59 -5.35 -7.34
CA TRP A 64 21.99 -4.67 -8.47
C TRP A 64 23.06 -3.92 -9.26
N PRO A 65 23.12 -4.04 -10.59
CA PRO A 65 24.07 -3.25 -11.37
C PRO A 65 23.73 -1.76 -11.30
N MET A 66 22.46 -1.44 -11.15
CA MET A 66 21.95 -0.07 -11.12
C MET A 66 20.68 0.00 -10.29
N VAL A 67 20.44 1.18 -9.69
CA VAL A 67 19.13 1.59 -9.13
C VAL A 67 18.70 2.92 -9.74
N ILE A 68 17.39 3.14 -9.88
CA ILE A 68 16.79 4.37 -10.39
C ILE A 68 16.16 5.09 -9.19
N ASP A 69 16.75 6.19 -8.79
CA ASP A 69 16.32 6.99 -7.64
C ASP A 69 15.35 8.10 -8.07
N LEU A 70 14.14 8.07 -7.52
CA LEU A 70 13.09 9.03 -7.85
C LEU A 70 13.11 10.30 -6.99
N SER A 71 14.04 10.45 -6.05
CA SER A 71 14.03 11.52 -5.05
C SER A 71 14.12 12.94 -5.65
N GLY A 72 14.69 13.06 -6.85
CA GLY A 72 14.83 14.32 -7.57
C GLY A 72 13.62 14.77 -8.38
N LEU A 73 12.54 13.97 -8.46
CA LEU A 73 11.44 14.21 -9.41
C LEU A 73 10.27 15.02 -8.82
N GLY A 74 10.41 15.55 -7.60
CA GLY A 74 9.33 16.35 -6.99
C GLY A 74 8.06 15.57 -6.66
N LEU A 75 8.12 14.24 -6.55
CA LEU A 75 6.97 13.37 -6.30
C LEU A 75 6.59 13.25 -4.81
N ARG A 76 7.17 14.05 -3.92
CA ARG A 76 6.80 14.09 -2.51
C ARG A 76 5.88 15.25 -2.23
N TYR A 77 4.59 15.04 -2.35
CA TYR A 77 3.54 16.01 -2.06
C TYR A 77 2.26 15.31 -1.59
N ILE A 78 1.41 16.05 -0.92
CA ILE A 78 -0.02 15.76 -0.73
C ILE A 78 -0.72 17.05 -1.09
N GLU A 79 -1.50 17.00 -2.15
CA GLU A 79 -2.29 18.11 -2.66
C GLU A 79 -3.76 17.74 -2.64
N GLU A 80 -4.62 18.74 -2.56
CA GLU A 80 -6.06 18.55 -2.59
C GLU A 80 -6.75 19.67 -3.35
N ASP A 81 -7.88 19.34 -3.94
CA ASP A 81 -8.87 20.26 -4.43
C ASP A 81 -10.26 19.91 -3.86
N ASP A 82 -11.32 20.44 -4.44
CA ASP A 82 -12.69 20.22 -3.94
C ASP A 82 -13.17 18.77 -4.14
N VAL A 83 -12.54 17.99 -5.02
CA VAL A 83 -13.02 16.67 -5.44
C VAL A 83 -12.10 15.51 -5.09
N GLU A 84 -10.79 15.76 -4.92
CA GLU A 84 -9.84 14.67 -4.69
C GLU A 84 -8.60 15.11 -3.89
N PHE A 85 -7.97 14.14 -3.23
CA PHE A 85 -6.61 14.23 -2.74
C PHE A 85 -5.66 13.58 -3.73
N ARG A 86 -4.51 14.20 -3.98
CA ARG A 86 -3.42 13.67 -4.79
C ARG A 86 -2.19 13.44 -3.92
N ILE A 87 -1.81 12.18 -3.77
CA ILE A 87 -0.68 11.75 -2.94
C ILE A 87 0.43 11.32 -3.88
N GLY A 88 1.47 12.11 -4.01
CA GLY A 88 2.63 11.81 -4.85
C GLY A 88 3.32 10.51 -4.43
N ALA A 89 3.90 9.79 -5.39
CA ALA A 89 4.48 8.47 -5.15
C ALA A 89 5.60 8.45 -4.10
N MET A 90 6.28 9.58 -3.92
CA MET A 90 7.36 9.75 -2.94
C MET A 90 6.88 10.33 -1.60
N ALA A 91 5.59 10.68 -1.45
CA ALA A 91 5.02 11.00 -0.13
C ALA A 91 5.19 9.80 0.80
N THR A 92 5.66 10.05 2.01
CA THR A 92 5.93 8.98 2.97
C THR A 92 4.66 8.56 3.70
N GLN A 93 4.68 7.38 4.29
CA GLN A 93 3.60 6.95 5.19
C GLN A 93 3.45 7.92 6.37
N ARG A 94 4.56 8.55 6.82
CA ARG A 94 4.52 9.56 7.87
C ARG A 94 3.87 10.86 7.41
N ASP A 95 4.13 11.30 6.17
CA ASP A 95 3.43 12.47 5.61
C ASP A 95 1.91 12.27 5.64
N VAL A 96 1.44 11.09 5.23
CA VAL A 96 0.01 10.70 5.26
C VAL A 96 -0.52 10.60 6.70
N GLU A 97 0.26 10.01 7.62
CA GLU A 97 -0.12 9.85 9.04
C GLU A 97 -0.39 11.18 9.74
N VAL A 98 0.35 12.23 9.41
CA VAL A 98 0.26 13.53 10.08
C VAL A 98 -0.44 14.62 9.27
N TYR A 99 -0.88 14.31 8.04
CA TYR A 99 -1.60 15.27 7.23
C TYR A 99 -2.94 15.61 7.87
N GLU A 100 -3.15 16.88 8.16
CA GLU A 100 -4.27 17.34 8.97
C GLU A 100 -5.62 16.95 8.38
N PRO A 101 -5.93 17.13 7.09
CA PRO A 101 -7.21 16.71 6.53
C PRO A 101 -7.51 15.21 6.67
N PHE A 102 -6.48 14.36 6.73
CA PHE A 102 -6.67 12.92 6.91
C PHE A 102 -7.02 12.51 8.34
N GLN A 103 -6.91 13.41 9.33
CA GLN A 103 -7.28 13.09 10.70
C GLN A 103 -8.79 12.88 10.85
N THR A 104 -9.58 13.52 9.99
CA THR A 104 -11.06 13.45 10.01
C THR A 104 -11.62 12.76 8.77
N PHE A 105 -10.99 12.90 7.61
CA PHE A 105 -11.44 12.28 6.38
C PHE A 105 -11.63 10.76 6.53
N ALA A 106 -12.80 10.26 6.10
CA ALA A 106 -13.15 8.84 6.22
C ALA A 106 -12.90 8.29 7.65
N ASN A 107 -13.29 9.06 8.68
CA ASN A 107 -13.08 8.72 10.10
C ASN A 107 -11.61 8.48 10.48
N GLY A 108 -10.68 9.24 9.91
CA GLY A 108 -9.24 9.06 10.18
C GLY A 108 -8.71 7.73 9.67
N ALA A 109 -9.26 7.19 8.60
CA ALA A 109 -8.87 5.88 8.08
C ALA A 109 -7.39 5.82 7.65
N PHE A 110 -6.83 6.91 7.12
CA PHE A 110 -5.42 6.98 6.75
C PHE A 110 -4.48 6.81 7.95
N PRO A 111 -4.53 7.67 9.00
CA PRO A 111 -3.69 7.47 10.18
C PRO A 111 -3.96 6.13 10.86
N LYS A 112 -5.20 5.64 10.91
CA LYS A 112 -5.54 4.30 11.43
C LYS A 112 -4.81 3.20 10.67
N ALA A 113 -4.73 3.27 9.34
CA ALA A 113 -4.08 2.27 8.50
C ALA A 113 -2.55 2.24 8.65
N VAL A 114 -1.92 3.40 8.87
CA VAL A 114 -0.45 3.47 8.83
C VAL A 114 0.23 3.50 10.20
N LYS A 115 -0.44 3.96 11.28
CA LYS A 115 0.17 4.19 12.59
C LYS A 115 0.93 2.99 13.18
N ASP A 116 0.44 1.77 12.91
CA ASP A 116 0.99 0.53 13.44
C ASP A 116 1.94 -0.18 12.45
N ILE A 117 2.23 0.44 11.30
CA ILE A 117 3.23 -0.09 10.36
C ILE A 117 4.63 0.15 10.93
N LEU A 118 5.20 -0.89 11.55
CA LEU A 118 6.52 -0.84 12.17
C LEU A 118 6.68 0.37 13.12
N GLY A 119 7.68 1.21 12.91
CA GLY A 119 7.94 2.40 13.73
C GLY A 119 7.93 3.69 12.91
N VAL A 120 7.95 4.84 13.60
CA VAL A 120 8.00 6.16 12.96
C VAL A 120 9.17 6.29 12.00
N GLN A 121 10.36 5.75 12.36
CA GLN A 121 11.54 5.76 11.51
C GLN A 121 11.30 5.05 10.18
N PHE A 122 10.61 3.93 10.20
CA PHE A 122 10.22 3.21 8.99
C PHE A 122 9.25 4.04 8.16
N ARG A 123 8.20 4.59 8.78
CA ARG A 123 7.18 5.38 8.10
C ARG A 123 7.72 6.69 7.51
N ASN A 124 8.79 7.26 8.08
CA ASN A 124 9.51 8.40 7.50
C ASN A 124 10.24 8.05 6.19
N MET A 125 10.50 6.77 5.94
CA MET A 125 11.20 6.30 4.73
C MET A 125 10.28 5.60 3.75
N ALA A 126 9.33 4.80 4.24
CA ALA A 126 8.40 4.05 3.40
C ALA A 126 7.46 5.01 2.66
N THR A 127 7.47 4.96 1.33
CA THR A 127 6.64 5.83 0.49
C THR A 127 5.31 5.17 0.14
N MET A 128 4.30 6.00 -0.10
CA MET A 128 2.98 5.55 -0.52
C MET A 128 3.05 4.85 -1.87
N GLY A 129 3.73 5.43 -2.85
CA GLY A 129 3.93 4.82 -4.16
C GLY A 129 4.66 3.48 -4.08
N GLY A 130 5.72 3.39 -3.27
CA GLY A 130 6.44 2.13 -3.04
C GLY A 130 5.56 1.05 -2.42
N SER A 131 4.69 1.43 -1.46
CA SER A 131 3.75 0.52 -0.79
C SER A 131 2.70 -0.05 -1.74
N VAL A 132 2.22 0.76 -2.69
CA VAL A 132 1.24 0.35 -3.70
C VAL A 132 1.91 -0.42 -4.85
N ALA A 133 3.04 0.07 -5.37
CA ALA A 133 3.74 -0.53 -6.50
C ALA A 133 4.31 -1.93 -6.18
N ALA A 134 4.68 -2.17 -4.93
CA ALA A 134 5.17 -3.46 -4.49
C ALA A 134 4.08 -4.56 -4.49
N ARG A 135 2.80 -4.18 -4.40
CA ARG A 135 1.63 -5.10 -4.41
C ARG A 135 1.76 -6.25 -3.41
N PHE A 136 2.37 -5.98 -2.25
CA PHE A 136 2.56 -7.00 -1.24
C PHE A 136 1.22 -7.48 -0.66
N GLY A 137 1.10 -8.81 -0.49
CA GLY A 137 -0.09 -9.43 0.07
C GLY A 137 -0.31 -9.14 1.56
N PHE A 138 0.64 -8.50 2.23
CA PHE A 138 0.57 -8.07 3.65
C PHE A 138 0.42 -6.54 3.79
N SER A 139 -0.08 -5.86 2.76
CA SER A 139 -0.26 -4.41 2.78
C SER A 139 -1.41 -4.00 3.70
N ASP A 140 -1.17 -3.02 4.56
CA ASP A 140 -2.20 -2.31 5.33
C ASP A 140 -2.88 -1.24 4.48
N ILE A 141 -2.17 -0.70 3.50
CA ILE A 141 -2.58 0.48 2.73
C ILE A 141 -3.50 0.09 1.57
N ILE A 142 -3.21 -1.01 0.87
CA ILE A 142 -4.00 -1.41 -0.31
C ILE A 142 -5.48 -1.66 0.03
N PRO A 143 -5.86 -2.37 1.12
CA PRO A 143 -7.27 -2.52 1.49
C PRO A 143 -7.98 -1.19 1.74
N LEU A 144 -7.31 -0.23 2.40
CA LEU A 144 -7.84 1.12 2.58
C LEU A 144 -8.11 1.81 1.25
N LEU A 145 -7.12 1.81 0.34
CA LEU A 145 -7.24 2.47 -0.96
C LEU A 145 -8.35 1.85 -1.82
N LEU A 146 -8.57 0.54 -1.72
CA LEU A 146 -9.69 -0.15 -2.37
C LEU A 146 -11.04 0.31 -1.79
N ALA A 147 -11.17 0.40 -0.47
CA ALA A 147 -12.38 0.89 0.17
C ALA A 147 -12.65 2.37 -0.15
N LEU A 148 -11.61 3.19 -0.29
CA LEU A 148 -11.72 4.59 -0.69
C LEU A 148 -11.96 4.77 -2.20
N GLN A 149 -12.06 3.67 -2.97
CA GLN A 149 -12.17 3.71 -4.45
C GLN A 149 -11.05 4.54 -5.09
N ALA A 150 -9.86 4.49 -4.49
CA ALA A 150 -8.71 5.23 -4.96
C ALA A 150 -8.25 4.76 -6.34
N GLU A 151 -7.60 5.67 -7.03
CA GLU A 151 -6.98 5.43 -8.32
C GLU A 151 -5.47 5.66 -8.23
N VAL A 152 -4.76 5.18 -9.22
CA VAL A 152 -3.35 5.50 -9.45
C VAL A 152 -3.19 6.19 -10.79
N ARG A 153 -2.23 7.10 -10.87
CA ARG A 153 -1.76 7.65 -12.15
C ARG A 153 -0.40 7.07 -12.47
N LEU A 154 -0.33 6.41 -13.61
CA LEU A 154 0.89 5.84 -14.18
C LEU A 154 1.40 6.76 -15.28
N PHE A 155 2.69 6.66 -15.61
CA PHE A 155 3.32 7.51 -16.63
C PHE A 155 2.73 7.25 -18.02
N GLU A 156 2.69 6.00 -18.49
CA GLU A 156 2.08 5.62 -19.77
C GLU A 156 0.65 5.14 -19.64
N GLY A 157 0.37 4.36 -18.59
CA GLY A 157 -0.94 3.75 -18.38
C GLY A 157 -2.05 4.71 -17.97
N GLY A 158 -1.70 5.98 -17.66
CA GLY A 158 -2.65 6.99 -17.24
C GLY A 158 -3.34 6.67 -15.91
N ARG A 159 -4.56 7.16 -15.76
CA ARG A 159 -5.38 7.00 -14.54
C ARG A 159 -6.17 5.70 -14.59
N MET A 160 -6.13 4.92 -13.52
CA MET A 160 -6.91 3.70 -13.36
C MET A 160 -7.17 3.40 -11.89
N SER A 161 -8.22 2.64 -11.57
CA SER A 161 -8.51 2.23 -10.20
C SER A 161 -7.36 1.40 -9.59
N VAL A 162 -7.17 1.49 -8.27
CA VAL A 162 -6.21 0.61 -7.55
C VAL A 162 -6.54 -0.86 -7.82
N GLU A 163 -7.82 -1.23 -7.90
CA GLU A 163 -8.24 -2.60 -8.21
C GLU A 163 -7.72 -3.07 -9.58
N ALA A 164 -7.91 -2.25 -10.63
CA ALA A 164 -7.36 -2.53 -11.97
C ALA A 164 -5.84 -2.60 -11.96
N TYR A 165 -5.20 -1.67 -11.23
CA TYR A 165 -3.75 -1.63 -11.09
C TYR A 165 -3.17 -2.90 -10.47
N LEU A 166 -3.85 -3.52 -9.50
CA LEU A 166 -3.37 -4.77 -8.89
C LEU A 166 -3.23 -5.91 -9.91
N SER A 167 -3.97 -5.84 -11.02
CA SER A 167 -3.91 -6.81 -12.12
C SER A 167 -3.14 -6.29 -13.36
N TYR A 168 -2.67 -5.04 -13.32
CA TYR A 168 -1.95 -4.42 -14.42
C TYR A 168 -0.58 -5.07 -14.62
N GLY A 169 -0.39 -5.71 -15.78
CA GLY A 169 0.77 -6.55 -16.07
C GLY A 169 1.98 -5.83 -16.70
N LYS A 170 1.82 -4.56 -17.08
CA LYS A 170 2.93 -3.81 -17.69
C LYS A 170 3.82 -3.19 -16.62
N ARG A 171 5.10 -3.01 -16.96
CA ARG A 171 6.04 -2.26 -16.15
C ARG A 171 5.89 -0.77 -16.46
N ASP A 172 5.49 0.01 -15.46
CA ASP A 172 5.21 1.43 -15.61
C ASP A 172 5.56 2.19 -14.33
N LEU A 173 5.77 3.49 -14.44
CA LEU A 173 6.11 4.35 -13.32
C LEU A 173 4.85 4.88 -12.66
N LEU A 174 4.64 4.55 -11.37
CA LEU A 174 3.57 5.10 -10.57
C LEU A 174 3.96 6.52 -10.14
N ILE A 175 3.13 7.50 -10.50
CA ILE A 175 3.37 8.92 -10.25
C ILE A 175 2.67 9.37 -8.97
N GLU A 176 1.38 9.03 -8.82
CA GLU A 176 0.58 9.43 -7.67
C GLU A 176 -0.57 8.47 -7.42
N ILE A 177 -1.12 8.57 -6.22
CA ILE A 177 -2.36 7.94 -5.78
C ILE A 177 -3.40 9.05 -5.67
N ILE A 178 -4.59 8.82 -6.22
CA ILE A 178 -5.69 9.77 -6.25
C ILE A 178 -6.82 9.20 -5.42
N VAL A 179 -7.29 9.97 -4.46
CA VAL A 179 -8.35 9.56 -3.53
C VAL A 179 -9.52 10.51 -3.66
N PRO A 180 -10.70 10.05 -4.12
CA PRO A 180 -11.89 10.89 -4.21
C PRO A 180 -12.30 11.40 -2.83
N LYS A 181 -12.65 12.69 -2.74
CA LYS A 181 -13.26 13.29 -1.55
C LYS A 181 -14.74 12.94 -1.50
N GLN A 182 -15.04 11.80 -0.91
CA GLN A 182 -16.40 11.35 -0.70
C GLN A 182 -16.66 11.26 0.81
N ASP A 183 -17.72 11.89 1.25
CA ASP A 183 -18.16 11.84 2.65
C ASP A 183 -18.94 10.54 2.88
N VAL A 184 -18.20 9.46 2.97
CA VAL A 184 -18.75 8.11 3.14
C VAL A 184 -18.03 7.39 4.28
N PRO A 185 -18.76 6.60 5.08
CA PRO A 185 -18.15 5.81 6.12
C PRO A 185 -17.21 4.75 5.57
N VAL A 186 -15.99 4.75 6.09
CA VAL A 186 -14.96 3.73 5.84
C VAL A 186 -14.37 3.28 7.17
N ALA A 187 -14.33 1.98 7.38
CA ALA A 187 -13.66 1.36 8.52
C ALA A 187 -12.54 0.45 8.05
N ILE A 188 -11.46 0.40 8.83
CA ILE A 188 -10.30 -0.43 8.55
C ILE A 188 -9.77 -1.05 9.84
N GLU A 189 -9.35 -2.31 9.75
CA GLU A 189 -8.70 -3.03 10.85
C GLU A 189 -7.57 -3.90 10.32
N ALA A 190 -6.49 -4.02 11.12
CA ALA A 190 -5.39 -4.92 10.86
C ALA A 190 -5.09 -5.73 12.13
N LEU A 191 -5.16 -7.06 12.03
CA LEU A 191 -4.85 -7.96 13.13
C LEU A 191 -3.37 -8.35 13.10
N ARG A 192 -2.71 -8.16 14.25
CA ARG A 192 -1.29 -8.39 14.48
C ARG A 192 -1.08 -9.17 15.77
N LYS A 193 0.06 -9.86 15.92
CA LYS A 193 0.44 -10.49 17.19
C LYS A 193 0.84 -9.48 18.24
N SER A 194 1.50 -8.41 17.81
CA SER A 194 1.90 -7.29 18.65
C SER A 194 1.84 -6.00 17.82
N THR A 195 1.80 -4.85 18.50
CA THR A 195 1.90 -3.54 17.86
C THR A 195 3.17 -3.50 17.02
N SER A 196 3.10 -2.94 15.82
CA SER A 196 4.19 -2.85 14.85
C SER A 196 4.69 -4.16 14.22
N ASP A 197 4.06 -5.30 14.48
CA ASP A 197 4.32 -6.53 13.73
C ASP A 197 3.63 -6.50 12.36
N PHE A 198 3.98 -7.46 11.48
CA PHE A 198 3.24 -7.64 10.24
C PHE A 198 1.82 -8.13 10.53
N PRO A 199 0.82 -7.58 9.80
CA PRO A 199 -0.53 -8.09 9.94
C PRO A 199 -0.64 -9.51 9.38
N TYR A 200 -1.39 -10.33 10.05
CA TYR A 200 -1.77 -11.65 9.51
C TYR A 200 -3.19 -11.63 8.91
N LEU A 201 -3.92 -10.54 9.10
CA LEU A 201 -5.20 -10.25 8.46
C LEU A 201 -5.44 -8.75 8.42
N THR A 202 -5.97 -8.25 7.31
CA THR A 202 -6.44 -6.87 7.17
C THR A 202 -7.84 -6.88 6.58
N GLY A 203 -8.66 -5.93 6.98
CA GLY A 203 -10.00 -5.74 6.44
C GLY A 203 -10.34 -4.27 6.29
N SER A 204 -11.13 -3.95 5.28
CA SER A 204 -11.73 -2.64 5.11
C SER A 204 -13.16 -2.77 4.63
N VAL A 205 -14.02 -1.88 5.11
CA VAL A 205 -15.42 -1.78 4.73
C VAL A 205 -15.73 -0.35 4.39
N ARG A 206 -16.44 -0.14 3.31
CA ARG A 206 -17.07 1.11 2.90
C ARG A 206 -18.56 0.89 2.79
N ARG A 207 -19.34 1.91 3.11
CA ARG A 207 -20.77 2.00 2.83
C ARG A 207 -21.08 3.29 2.11
N ASP A 208 -21.77 3.23 0.99
CA ASP A 208 -22.28 4.39 0.25
C ASP A 208 -23.67 4.11 -0.32
N ASP A 209 -24.17 4.98 -1.18
CA ASP A 209 -25.50 4.81 -1.81
C ASP A 209 -25.61 3.56 -2.68
N SER A 210 -24.47 3.02 -3.15
CA SER A 210 -24.41 1.76 -3.90
C SER A 210 -24.36 0.51 -3.00
N GLY A 211 -24.25 0.71 -1.68
CA GLY A 211 -24.21 -0.35 -0.67
C GLY A 211 -22.83 -0.57 -0.05
N TYR A 212 -22.62 -1.79 0.44
CA TYR A 212 -21.36 -2.19 1.10
C TYR A 212 -20.31 -2.66 0.11
N SER A 213 -19.07 -2.28 0.37
CA SER A 213 -17.88 -2.84 -0.27
C SER A 213 -16.90 -3.31 0.79
N VAL A 214 -16.51 -4.58 0.74
CA VAL A 214 -15.68 -5.24 1.75
C VAL A 214 -14.47 -5.85 1.08
N TYR A 215 -13.28 -5.56 1.62
CA TYR A 215 -12.02 -6.11 1.14
C TYR A 215 -11.26 -6.77 2.27
N ILE A 216 -10.73 -7.97 2.02
CA ILE A 216 -9.95 -8.75 2.97
C ILE A 216 -8.57 -9.04 2.40
N GLY A 217 -7.52 -8.64 3.13
CA GLY A 217 -6.11 -8.80 2.78
C GLY A 217 -5.33 -9.64 3.79
N CYS A 218 -4.04 -9.80 3.55
CA CYS A 218 -3.12 -10.60 4.38
C CYS A 218 -3.54 -12.07 4.55
N ARG A 219 -4.16 -12.67 3.53
CA ARG A 219 -4.80 -13.99 3.55
C ARG A 219 -3.93 -15.23 3.18
N PRO A 220 -2.62 -15.37 2.97
CA PRO A 220 -1.62 -14.64 2.20
C PRO A 220 -1.99 -14.50 0.72
N GLY A 221 -1.97 -13.27 0.24
CA GLY A 221 -2.32 -12.92 -1.14
C GLY A 221 -2.81 -11.49 -1.22
N LYS A 222 -3.07 -11.04 -2.43
CA LYS A 222 -3.64 -9.70 -2.66
C LYS A 222 -4.99 -9.57 -1.94
N PRO A 223 -5.37 -8.37 -1.51
CA PRO A 223 -6.72 -8.12 -1.03
C PRO A 223 -7.76 -8.53 -2.07
N ILE A 224 -8.86 -9.09 -1.62
CA ILE A 224 -9.97 -9.55 -2.45
C ILE A 224 -11.27 -8.97 -1.90
N ARG A 225 -12.21 -8.66 -2.79
CA ARG A 225 -13.55 -8.23 -2.44
C ARG A 225 -14.39 -9.44 -2.03
N ALA A 226 -15.08 -9.34 -0.90
CA ALA A 226 -16.05 -10.34 -0.44
C ALA A 226 -17.42 -10.06 -1.11
N VAL A 227 -17.61 -10.55 -2.32
CA VAL A 227 -18.73 -10.16 -3.18
C VAL A 227 -20.05 -10.65 -2.64
N THR A 228 -20.18 -11.96 -2.35
CA THR A 228 -21.40 -12.55 -1.82
C THR A 228 -21.80 -11.96 -0.48
N ALA A 229 -20.82 -11.71 0.39
CA ALA A 229 -21.07 -11.06 1.68
C ALA A 229 -21.62 -9.63 1.49
N CYS A 230 -21.10 -8.86 0.52
CA CYS A 230 -21.63 -7.55 0.17
C CYS A 230 -23.05 -7.63 -0.36
N ASP A 231 -23.33 -8.56 -1.29
CA ASP A 231 -24.65 -8.71 -1.92
C ASP A 231 -25.72 -9.05 -0.87
N ILE A 232 -25.43 -9.94 0.08
CA ILE A 232 -26.33 -10.27 1.19
C ILE A 232 -26.66 -9.02 2.04
N LEU A 233 -25.64 -8.20 2.39
CA LEU A 233 -25.87 -6.98 3.14
C LEU A 233 -26.67 -5.93 2.34
N ASN A 234 -26.42 -5.83 1.05
CA ASN A 234 -27.09 -4.87 0.18
C ASN A 234 -28.57 -5.24 -0.04
N GLU A 235 -28.89 -6.53 -0.10
CA GLU A 235 -30.25 -7.03 -0.29
C GLU A 235 -31.06 -7.05 1.03
N LYS A 236 -30.43 -7.50 2.13
CA LYS A 236 -31.15 -7.83 3.38
C LYS A 236 -30.83 -6.87 4.53
N GLY A 237 -29.87 -5.95 4.35
CA GLY A 237 -29.45 -5.00 5.37
C GLY A 237 -28.62 -5.62 6.49
N ILE A 238 -28.38 -4.83 7.55
CA ILE A 238 -27.54 -5.20 8.70
C ILE A 238 -28.08 -6.41 9.50
N ASP A 239 -29.38 -6.70 9.40
CA ASP A 239 -29.98 -7.84 10.10
C ASP A 239 -29.46 -9.19 9.56
N ALA A 240 -28.95 -9.23 8.32
CA ALA A 240 -28.31 -10.40 7.73
C ALA A 240 -26.78 -10.48 7.98
N LEU A 241 -26.27 -9.74 8.95
CA LEU A 241 -24.81 -9.65 9.20
C LEU A 241 -24.16 -11.01 9.49
N GLU A 242 -24.82 -11.90 10.19
CA GLU A 242 -24.30 -13.25 10.47
C GLU A 242 -24.26 -14.09 9.20
N GLU A 243 -25.31 -14.05 8.37
CA GLU A 243 -25.37 -14.75 7.08
C GLU A 243 -24.27 -14.23 6.15
N ALA A 244 -24.10 -12.90 6.04
CA ALA A 244 -23.06 -12.29 5.24
C ALA A 244 -21.64 -12.65 5.74
N ALA A 245 -21.44 -12.76 7.06
CA ALA A 245 -20.17 -13.19 7.63
C ALA A 245 -19.83 -14.64 7.26
N GLU A 246 -20.82 -15.54 7.23
CA GLU A 246 -20.59 -16.93 6.81
C GLU A 246 -20.23 -17.01 5.32
N ALA A 247 -20.78 -16.15 4.46
CA ALA A 247 -20.48 -16.13 3.03
C ALA A 247 -19.00 -15.80 2.71
N ILE A 248 -18.26 -15.18 3.64
CA ILE A 248 -16.80 -14.90 3.48
C ILE A 248 -16.01 -16.16 3.16
N GLU A 249 -16.41 -17.33 3.67
CA GLU A 249 -15.74 -18.60 3.41
C GLU A 249 -15.76 -18.99 1.91
N GLY A 250 -16.82 -18.67 1.22
CA GLY A 250 -16.95 -18.87 -0.23
C GLY A 250 -16.26 -17.78 -1.06
N ASP A 251 -16.23 -16.55 -0.56
CA ASP A 251 -15.68 -15.40 -1.27
C ASP A 251 -14.16 -15.32 -1.21
N VAL A 252 -13.56 -15.73 -0.07
CA VAL A 252 -12.16 -15.43 0.25
C VAL A 252 -11.38 -16.70 0.56
N THR A 253 -10.43 -17.04 -0.29
CA THR A 253 -9.50 -18.15 -0.05
C THR A 253 -8.40 -17.73 0.93
N PHE A 254 -8.28 -18.44 2.05
CA PHE A 254 -7.21 -18.25 3.03
C PHE A 254 -6.14 -19.33 2.90
N GLN A 255 -4.89 -18.96 3.23
CA GLN A 255 -3.76 -19.87 3.23
C GLN A 255 -3.05 -19.83 4.58
N SER A 256 -2.44 -20.94 4.95
CA SER A 256 -1.61 -21.05 6.16
C SER A 256 -0.18 -20.60 5.88
N ASN A 257 0.46 -19.98 6.88
CA ASN A 257 1.89 -19.70 6.90
C ASN A 257 2.39 -19.68 8.36
N SER A 258 3.66 -19.26 8.59
CA SER A 258 4.26 -19.19 9.94
C SER A 258 3.55 -18.22 10.90
N HIS A 259 2.72 -17.29 10.39
CA HIS A 259 2.02 -16.30 11.22
C HIS A 259 0.66 -16.79 11.72
N ALA A 260 -0.11 -17.48 10.87
CA ALA A 260 -1.44 -17.98 11.21
C ALA A 260 -1.89 -19.10 10.25
N SER A 261 -2.77 -19.99 10.72
CA SER A 261 -3.43 -20.99 9.88
C SER A 261 -4.56 -20.39 9.06
N ALA A 262 -4.99 -21.10 8.00
CA ALA A 262 -6.10 -20.69 7.15
C ALA A 262 -7.42 -20.61 7.94
N GLU A 263 -7.69 -21.61 8.79
CA GLU A 263 -8.89 -21.70 9.62
C GLU A 263 -8.95 -20.54 10.64
N TYR A 264 -7.81 -20.22 11.26
CA TYR A 264 -7.73 -19.08 12.17
C TYR A 264 -8.02 -17.76 11.45
N ARG A 265 -7.43 -17.57 10.25
CA ARG A 265 -7.69 -16.36 9.45
C ARG A 265 -9.15 -16.26 9.06
N LEU A 266 -9.79 -17.34 8.63
CA LEU A 266 -11.21 -17.37 8.29
C LEU A 266 -12.07 -16.98 9.50
N SER A 267 -11.85 -17.60 10.66
CA SER A 267 -12.58 -17.26 11.88
C SER A 267 -12.42 -15.80 12.27
N MET A 268 -11.18 -15.27 12.19
CA MET A 268 -10.91 -13.87 12.50
C MET A 268 -11.48 -12.91 11.45
N ALA A 269 -11.49 -13.31 10.16
CA ALA A 269 -12.07 -12.51 9.09
C ALA A 269 -13.58 -12.33 9.28
N LYS A 270 -14.33 -13.39 9.62
CA LYS A 270 -15.75 -13.32 9.93
C LYS A 270 -16.02 -12.34 11.09
N ASN A 271 -15.21 -12.41 12.16
CA ASN A 271 -15.35 -11.52 13.31
C ASN A 271 -14.94 -10.07 12.99
N MET A 272 -13.85 -9.85 12.27
CA MET A 272 -13.41 -8.54 11.82
C MET A 272 -14.46 -7.88 10.91
N PHE A 273 -14.96 -8.63 9.95
CA PHE A 273 -16.04 -8.18 9.06
C PHE A 273 -17.23 -7.63 9.84
N LYS A 274 -17.73 -8.40 10.83
CA LYS A 274 -18.87 -7.98 11.66
C LYS A 274 -18.59 -6.69 12.44
N ARG A 275 -17.38 -6.49 12.94
CA ARG A 275 -16.99 -5.24 13.62
C ARG A 275 -16.97 -4.06 12.67
N LEU A 276 -16.30 -4.22 11.51
CA LEU A 276 -16.16 -3.16 10.52
C LEU A 276 -17.50 -2.75 9.90
N VAL A 277 -18.39 -3.71 9.62
CA VAL A 277 -19.75 -3.41 9.12
C VAL A 277 -20.53 -2.62 10.16
N LYS A 278 -20.51 -3.02 11.43
CA LYS A 278 -21.17 -2.25 12.50
C LYS A 278 -20.57 -0.84 12.66
N GLU A 279 -19.25 -0.68 12.51
CA GLU A 279 -18.60 0.62 12.57
C GLU A 279 -19.12 1.57 11.49
N VAL A 280 -19.17 1.12 10.23
CA VAL A 280 -19.69 1.96 9.12
C VAL A 280 -21.21 2.18 9.19
N ASP A 281 -21.95 1.24 9.75
CA ASP A 281 -23.40 1.35 9.87
C ASP A 281 -23.82 2.36 10.95
N THR A 282 -23.01 2.53 11.99
CA THR A 282 -23.24 3.47 13.08
C THR A 282 -22.67 4.87 12.82
N TRP A 283 -22.04 5.09 11.68
CA TRP A 283 -21.51 6.40 11.30
C TRP A 283 -22.62 7.43 11.20
N LYS A 284 -22.42 8.60 11.88
CA LYS A 284 -23.33 9.74 11.90
C LYS A 284 -22.66 10.97 11.34
#